data_1714bf86510e45232db5fb47e0df23b1
#
_entry.id   1714bf86510e45232db5fb47e0df23b1
#
_cell.length_a   1.000
_cell.length_b   1.000
_cell.length_c   1.000
_cell.angle_alpha   90.00
_cell.angle_beta   90.00
_cell.angle_gamma   90.00
#
_symmetry.space_group_name_H-M   'P 1'
#
loop_
_entity.id
_entity.type
_entity.pdbx_description
1 polymer ?
#
loop_
_entity_poly.entity_id
_entity_poly.type
_entity_poly.pdbx_seq_one_letter_code
_entity_poly.pdbx_strand_id
1 'polypeptide(L)'
;FTYPLVFRLATHVPGEVSGDVPVYIWNLWWMKQALCSDVELLYSNYIFAPYGVSLAFHAFVFLKAFMAVPLQYFTTAWTSYNILVLFTFSAAAYGMYLLARHLTGSTAAAWVAGLIYGFSPYMLARGTGHFNYLSSEWIPFYILCLLRLVDEGKRCWALGAAAFLLATAYSEYYYLIYLVLFTGLYLG
;
A
#
# COMPACT_ATOMS: atom_id res chain seq x y z
N PHE A 1 -16.13 -6.78 -7.92
CA PHE A 1 -15.00 -7.52 -7.34
C PHE A 1 -15.04 -7.52 -5.81
N THR A 2 -15.17 -6.35 -5.17
CA THR A 2 -15.18 -6.23 -3.69
C THR A 2 -16.56 -6.32 -3.05
N TYR A 3 -17.64 -6.46 -3.83
CA TYR A 3 -19.02 -6.43 -3.32
C TYR A 3 -19.30 -7.42 -2.17
N PRO A 4 -18.89 -8.71 -2.23
CA PRO A 4 -19.13 -9.58 -1.08
C PRO A 4 -18.25 -9.22 0.14
N LEU A 5 -17.02 -8.72 -0.10
CA LEU A 5 -16.05 -8.41 0.94
C LEU A 5 -16.54 -7.31 1.88
N VAL A 6 -17.11 -6.22 1.33
CA VAL A 6 -17.60 -5.07 2.11
C VAL A 6 -18.59 -5.49 3.21
N PHE A 7 -19.41 -6.52 2.95
CA PHE A 7 -20.39 -7.05 3.90
C PHE A 7 -19.88 -8.20 4.77
N ARG A 8 -18.65 -8.68 4.51
CA ARG A 8 -18.08 -9.88 5.14
C ARG A 8 -16.64 -9.67 5.61
N LEU A 9 -16.28 -8.45 5.98
CA LEU A 9 -14.93 -8.06 6.38
C LEU A 9 -14.31 -8.92 7.49
N ALA A 10 -15.14 -9.44 8.39
CA ALA A 10 -14.70 -10.25 9.52
C ALA A 10 -14.53 -11.75 9.21
N THR A 11 -15.09 -12.23 8.09
CA THR A 11 -15.23 -13.68 7.82
C THR A 11 -14.63 -14.13 6.49
N HIS A 12 -14.35 -13.21 5.58
CA HIS A 12 -13.83 -13.52 4.25
C HIS A 12 -12.62 -12.65 3.94
N VAL A 13 -11.74 -13.12 3.08
CA VAL A 13 -10.62 -12.37 2.50
C VAL A 13 -10.66 -12.51 0.98
N PRO A 14 -10.17 -11.52 0.22
CA PRO A 14 -9.98 -11.69 -1.21
C PRO A 14 -8.84 -12.67 -1.47
N GLY A 15 -9.02 -13.58 -2.43
CA GLY A 15 -8.02 -14.56 -2.83
C GLY A 15 -8.13 -15.91 -2.10
N GLU A 16 -7.08 -16.70 -2.25
CA GLU A 16 -7.02 -18.05 -1.69
C GLU A 16 -6.30 -18.07 -0.34
N VAL A 17 -6.85 -18.81 0.61
CA VAL A 17 -6.24 -19.00 1.94
C VAL A 17 -4.95 -19.82 1.86
N SER A 18 -4.74 -20.56 0.78
CA SER A 18 -3.52 -21.32 0.49
C SER A 18 -2.37 -20.47 -0.07
N GLY A 19 -2.63 -19.21 -0.46
CA GLY A 19 -1.64 -18.29 -1.02
C GLY A 19 -0.94 -17.42 0.02
N ASP A 20 -0.48 -16.24 -0.40
CA ASP A 20 0.29 -15.31 0.43
C ASP A 20 -0.56 -14.50 1.44
N VAL A 21 -1.89 -14.54 1.32
CA VAL A 21 -2.80 -13.79 2.20
C VAL A 21 -2.55 -14.03 3.69
N PRO A 22 -2.39 -15.29 4.17
CA PRO A 22 -2.10 -15.55 5.58
C PRO A 22 -0.77 -14.91 6.05
N VAL A 23 0.23 -14.86 5.18
CA VAL A 23 1.54 -14.23 5.48
C VAL A 23 1.35 -12.73 5.75
N TYR A 24 0.58 -12.03 4.90
CA TYR A 24 0.32 -10.60 5.12
C TYR A 24 -0.53 -10.34 6.36
N ILE A 25 -1.54 -11.17 6.62
CA ILE A 25 -2.35 -11.05 7.85
C ILE A 25 -1.49 -11.28 9.08
N TRP A 26 -0.57 -12.26 9.04
CA TRP A 26 0.41 -12.51 10.09
C TRP A 26 1.33 -11.29 10.28
N ASN A 27 1.80 -10.66 9.21
CA ASN A 27 2.62 -9.45 9.28
C ASN A 27 1.90 -8.30 9.98
N LEU A 28 0.60 -8.10 9.71
CA LEU A 28 -0.21 -7.08 10.39
C LEU A 28 -0.32 -7.38 11.90
N TRP A 29 -0.58 -8.63 12.24
CA TRP A 29 -0.65 -9.08 13.64
C TRP A 29 0.71 -8.93 14.32
N TRP A 30 1.80 -9.37 13.67
CA TRP A 30 3.16 -9.30 14.20
C TRP A 30 3.59 -7.87 14.51
N MET A 31 3.31 -6.93 13.63
CA MET A 31 3.60 -5.51 13.85
C MET A 31 2.98 -5.01 15.16
N LYS A 32 1.72 -5.33 15.42
CA LYS A 32 1.06 -4.97 16.68
C LYS A 32 1.74 -5.65 17.87
N GLN A 33 2.06 -6.94 17.77
CA GLN A 33 2.75 -7.66 18.84
C GLN A 33 4.12 -7.03 19.14
N ALA A 34 4.91 -6.74 18.11
CA ALA A 34 6.24 -6.15 18.28
C ALA A 34 6.20 -4.74 18.89
N LEU A 35 5.18 -3.94 18.56
CA LEU A 35 5.04 -2.58 19.13
C LEU A 35 4.41 -2.56 20.52
N CYS A 36 3.65 -3.58 20.91
CA CYS A 36 2.94 -3.64 22.19
C CYS A 36 3.59 -4.59 23.21
N SER A 37 4.61 -5.35 22.81
CA SER A 37 5.31 -6.31 23.66
C SER A 37 6.82 -6.08 23.54
N ASP A 38 7.58 -6.58 24.51
CA ASP A 38 9.05 -6.47 24.51
C ASP A 38 9.66 -7.57 23.62
N VAL A 39 9.35 -7.50 22.30
CA VAL A 39 9.89 -8.42 21.29
C VAL A 39 10.53 -7.64 20.15
N GLU A 40 11.56 -8.23 19.56
CA GLU A 40 12.27 -7.61 18.44
C GLU A 40 11.42 -7.63 17.16
N LEU A 41 11.22 -6.49 16.52
CA LEU A 41 10.39 -6.36 15.32
C LEU A 41 10.86 -7.22 14.15
N LEU A 42 12.17 -7.31 13.96
CA LEU A 42 12.78 -8.01 12.80
C LEU A 42 13.24 -9.43 13.13
N TYR A 43 12.81 -10.00 14.26
CA TYR A 43 13.09 -11.40 14.62
C TYR A 43 11.85 -12.03 15.26
N SER A 44 11.52 -13.26 14.85
CA SER A 44 10.39 -13.99 15.41
C SER A 44 10.75 -15.41 15.74
N ASN A 45 10.37 -15.86 16.94
CA ASN A 45 10.42 -17.25 17.38
C ASN A 45 9.05 -17.97 17.26
N TYR A 46 8.02 -17.27 16.75
CA TYR A 46 6.70 -17.86 16.48
C TYR A 46 6.68 -18.70 15.22
N ILE A 47 7.64 -18.48 14.32
CA ILE A 47 7.88 -19.30 13.14
C ILE A 47 9.27 -19.91 13.22
N PHE A 48 9.43 -21.11 12.68
CA PHE A 48 10.66 -21.93 12.77
C PHE A 48 11.11 -22.21 14.22
N ALA A 49 10.14 -22.38 15.14
CA ALA A 49 10.43 -22.74 16.52
C ALA A 49 11.20 -24.06 16.59
N PRO A 50 12.15 -24.21 17.51
CA PRO A 50 12.52 -23.30 18.61
C PRO A 50 13.57 -22.24 18.22
N TYR A 51 14.13 -22.29 17.01
CA TYR A 51 15.28 -21.47 16.60
C TYR A 51 14.90 -20.04 16.23
N GLY A 52 13.65 -19.82 15.78
CA GLY A 52 13.20 -18.53 15.27
C GLY A 52 13.84 -18.17 13.92
N VAL A 53 13.52 -16.97 13.41
CA VAL A 53 14.03 -16.48 12.12
C VAL A 53 14.10 -14.96 12.09
N SER A 54 15.11 -14.42 11.40
CA SER A 54 15.18 -13.00 11.07
C SER A 54 14.16 -12.67 9.99
N LEU A 55 13.40 -11.59 10.21
CA LEU A 55 12.41 -11.05 9.28
C LEU A 55 12.99 -9.96 8.37
N ALA A 56 14.31 -9.72 8.40
CA ALA A 56 14.96 -8.67 7.63
C ALA A 56 14.75 -8.81 6.10
N PHE A 57 14.64 -10.04 5.60
CA PHE A 57 14.37 -10.36 4.19
C PHE A 57 12.97 -10.91 3.95
N HIS A 58 12.09 -10.81 4.94
CA HIS A 58 10.71 -11.22 4.81
C HIS A 58 9.91 -10.21 3.98
N ALA A 59 8.89 -10.68 3.25
CA ALA A 59 7.96 -9.83 2.49
C ALA A 59 7.05 -9.01 3.45
N PHE A 60 7.66 -8.09 4.20
CA PHE A 60 7.00 -7.30 5.21
C PHE A 60 6.50 -5.98 4.61
N VAL A 61 5.19 -5.79 4.55
CA VAL A 61 4.58 -4.55 4.08
C VAL A 61 4.50 -3.56 5.26
N PHE A 62 5.65 -2.95 5.60
CA PHE A 62 5.82 -2.16 6.84
C PHE A 62 4.77 -1.08 7.02
N LEU A 63 4.55 -0.24 5.99
CA LEU A 63 3.62 0.87 6.11
C LEU A 63 2.19 0.39 6.39
N LYS A 64 1.72 -0.61 5.65
CA LYS A 64 0.37 -1.17 5.87
C LYS A 64 0.26 -1.92 7.19
N ALA A 65 1.31 -2.63 7.57
CA ALA A 65 1.35 -3.28 8.88
C ALA A 65 1.27 -2.25 10.02
N PHE A 66 1.98 -1.13 9.90
CA PHE A 66 1.89 -0.02 10.84
C PHE A 66 0.50 0.64 10.85
N MET A 67 -0.09 0.89 9.65
CA MET A 67 -1.46 1.42 9.53
C MET A 67 -2.51 0.48 10.13
N ALA A 68 -2.26 -0.82 10.15
CA ALA A 68 -3.16 -1.80 10.75
C ALA A 68 -3.16 -1.77 12.28
N VAL A 69 -2.10 -1.27 12.93
CA VAL A 69 -2.00 -1.27 14.40
C VAL A 69 -3.18 -0.59 15.07
N PRO A 70 -3.52 0.68 14.76
CA PRO A 70 -4.69 1.33 15.36
C PRO A 70 -6.00 0.62 15.03
N LEU A 71 -6.15 0.03 13.84
CA LEU A 71 -7.35 -0.72 13.48
C LEU A 71 -7.51 -1.98 14.34
N GLN A 72 -6.42 -2.65 14.68
CA GLN A 72 -6.42 -3.88 15.46
C GLN A 72 -6.74 -3.68 16.95
N TYR A 73 -6.89 -2.45 17.44
CA TYR A 73 -7.47 -2.20 18.77
C TYR A 73 -8.99 -2.37 18.75
N PHE A 74 -9.63 -2.20 17.61
CA PHE A 74 -11.09 -2.26 17.46
C PHE A 74 -11.54 -3.45 16.61
N THR A 75 -10.62 -4.09 15.86
CA THR A 75 -10.93 -5.16 14.91
C THR A 75 -9.89 -6.27 14.97
N THR A 76 -10.12 -7.35 14.24
CA THR A 76 -9.13 -8.43 14.06
C THR A 76 -8.09 -8.06 12.99
N ALA A 77 -6.95 -8.79 12.95
CA ALA A 77 -5.97 -8.65 11.87
C ALA A 77 -6.58 -8.93 10.48
N TRP A 78 -7.52 -9.89 10.38
CA TRP A 78 -8.29 -10.19 9.17
C TRP A 78 -9.11 -8.99 8.69
N THR A 79 -9.88 -8.41 9.59
CA THR A 79 -10.70 -7.24 9.27
C THR A 79 -9.82 -6.06 8.89
N SER A 80 -8.72 -5.84 9.60
CA SER A 80 -7.76 -4.77 9.30
C SER A 80 -7.13 -4.95 7.91
N TYR A 81 -6.78 -6.19 7.53
CA TYR A 81 -6.29 -6.52 6.19
C TYR A 81 -7.32 -6.12 5.12
N ASN A 82 -8.57 -6.54 5.28
CA ASN A 82 -9.65 -6.23 4.35
C ASN A 82 -9.90 -4.72 4.21
N ILE A 83 -9.90 -3.99 5.33
CA ILE A 83 -10.04 -2.53 5.32
C ILE A 83 -8.90 -1.88 4.52
N LEU A 84 -7.67 -2.34 4.72
CA LEU A 84 -6.51 -1.82 4.01
C LEU A 84 -6.51 -2.20 2.52
N VAL A 85 -7.03 -3.36 2.13
CA VAL A 85 -7.26 -3.71 0.72
C VAL A 85 -8.23 -2.71 0.08
N LEU A 86 -9.38 -2.46 0.71
CA LEU A 86 -10.38 -1.50 0.20
C LEU A 86 -9.82 -0.07 0.16
N PHE A 87 -9.07 0.32 1.18
CA PHE A 87 -8.35 1.60 1.22
C PHE A 87 -7.41 1.74 0.02
N THR A 88 -6.63 0.70 -0.28
CA THR A 88 -5.66 0.72 -1.39
C THR A 88 -6.34 0.96 -2.74
N PHE A 89 -7.42 0.26 -3.06
CA PHE A 89 -8.18 0.49 -4.29
C PHE A 89 -8.71 1.92 -4.37
N SER A 90 -9.28 2.42 -3.27
CA SER A 90 -9.85 3.76 -3.20
C SER A 90 -8.78 4.83 -3.32
N ALA A 91 -7.65 4.68 -2.61
CA ALA A 91 -6.55 5.62 -2.64
C ALA A 91 -5.86 5.65 -4.00
N ALA A 92 -5.67 4.49 -4.65
CA ALA A 92 -5.11 4.39 -6.00
C ALA A 92 -5.98 5.11 -7.03
N ALA A 93 -7.30 4.86 -7.02
CA ALA A 93 -8.24 5.53 -7.89
C ALA A 93 -8.28 7.05 -7.66
N TYR A 94 -8.29 7.48 -6.40
CA TYR A 94 -8.30 8.89 -6.04
C TYR A 94 -6.99 9.61 -6.38
N GLY A 95 -5.85 8.98 -6.13
CA GLY A 95 -4.55 9.53 -6.50
C GLY A 95 -4.43 9.75 -8.01
N MET A 96 -4.85 8.76 -8.81
CA MET A 96 -4.86 8.89 -10.27
C MET A 96 -5.89 9.93 -10.75
N TYR A 97 -7.05 10.03 -10.11
CA TYR A 97 -8.01 11.11 -10.37
C TYR A 97 -7.35 12.49 -10.19
N LEU A 98 -6.67 12.72 -9.08
CA LEU A 98 -6.00 14.01 -8.82
C LEU A 98 -4.89 14.29 -9.84
N LEU A 99 -4.07 13.30 -10.17
CA LEU A 99 -3.00 13.43 -11.16
C LEU A 99 -3.58 13.76 -12.54
N ALA A 100 -4.55 13.00 -13.01
CA ALA A 100 -5.18 13.23 -14.31
C ALA A 100 -5.95 14.57 -14.37
N ARG A 101 -6.57 14.98 -13.26
CA ARG A 101 -7.20 16.29 -13.14
C ARG A 101 -6.19 17.42 -13.28
N HIS A 102 -5.02 17.28 -12.69
CA HIS A 102 -3.93 18.25 -12.82
C HIS A 102 -3.43 18.33 -14.27
N LEU A 103 -3.20 17.19 -14.93
CA LEU A 103 -2.65 17.12 -16.28
C LEU A 103 -3.64 17.59 -17.37
N THR A 104 -4.92 17.27 -17.23
CA THR A 104 -5.90 17.47 -18.31
C THR A 104 -6.83 18.65 -18.07
N GLY A 105 -6.94 19.14 -16.83
CA GLY A 105 -7.95 20.12 -16.44
C GLY A 105 -9.41 19.59 -16.48
N SER A 106 -9.65 18.37 -17.00
CA SER A 106 -10.97 17.80 -17.19
C SER A 106 -11.38 16.88 -16.05
N THR A 107 -12.54 17.15 -15.44
CA THR A 107 -13.09 16.29 -14.38
C THR A 107 -13.53 14.94 -14.93
N ALA A 108 -14.10 14.89 -16.12
CA ALA A 108 -14.54 13.65 -16.74
C ALA A 108 -13.35 12.73 -17.06
N ALA A 109 -12.29 13.28 -17.67
CA ALA A 109 -11.06 12.51 -17.93
C ALA A 109 -10.41 11.99 -16.63
N ALA A 110 -10.42 12.82 -15.57
CA ALA A 110 -9.88 12.43 -14.25
C ALA A 110 -10.66 11.26 -13.63
N TRP A 111 -11.98 11.28 -13.69
CA TRP A 111 -12.81 10.15 -13.22
C TRP A 111 -12.51 8.86 -13.98
N VAL A 112 -12.45 8.94 -15.32
CA VAL A 112 -12.14 7.78 -16.16
C VAL A 112 -10.75 7.23 -15.83
N ALA A 113 -9.74 8.09 -15.73
CA ALA A 113 -8.37 7.69 -15.39
C ALA A 113 -8.29 7.04 -14.00
N GLY A 114 -8.97 7.62 -13.01
CA GLY A 114 -9.03 7.07 -11.65
C GLY A 114 -9.64 5.67 -11.62
N LEU A 115 -10.76 5.48 -12.31
CA LEU A 115 -11.41 4.17 -12.40
C LEU A 115 -10.54 3.14 -13.14
N ILE A 116 -9.93 3.52 -14.27
CA ILE A 116 -9.05 2.63 -15.04
C ILE A 116 -7.84 2.21 -14.20
N TYR A 117 -7.20 3.13 -13.51
CA TYR A 117 -6.03 2.81 -12.70
C TYR A 117 -6.39 1.98 -11.48
N GLY A 118 -7.34 2.45 -10.65
CA GLY A 118 -7.70 1.82 -9.39
C GLY A 118 -8.33 0.44 -9.57
N PHE A 119 -9.05 0.19 -10.67
CA PHE A 119 -9.71 -1.08 -10.97
C PHE A 119 -9.15 -1.77 -12.22
N SER A 120 -7.88 -1.50 -12.55
CA SER A 120 -7.21 -2.17 -13.65
C SER A 120 -7.13 -3.68 -13.43
N PRO A 121 -7.00 -4.49 -14.51
CA PRO A 121 -6.78 -5.94 -14.37
C PRO A 121 -5.59 -6.28 -13.49
N TYR A 122 -4.55 -5.44 -13.49
CA TYR A 122 -3.40 -5.58 -12.60
C TYR A 122 -3.80 -5.47 -11.13
N MET A 123 -4.49 -4.39 -10.75
CA MET A 123 -4.95 -4.17 -9.37
C MET A 123 -5.89 -5.27 -8.90
N LEU A 124 -6.81 -5.71 -9.77
CA LEU A 124 -7.74 -6.80 -9.46
C LEU A 124 -7.01 -8.12 -9.24
N ALA A 125 -6.05 -8.46 -10.10
CA ALA A 125 -5.24 -9.67 -9.95
C ALA A 125 -4.37 -9.64 -8.70
N ARG A 126 -3.74 -8.48 -8.36
CA ARG A 126 -2.92 -8.35 -7.17
C ARG A 126 -3.75 -8.30 -5.88
N GLY A 127 -4.96 -7.80 -5.96
CA GLY A 127 -5.91 -7.77 -4.83
C GLY A 127 -6.32 -9.14 -4.30
N THR A 128 -6.04 -10.21 -5.03
CA THR A 128 -6.37 -11.60 -4.63
C THR A 128 -5.27 -12.31 -3.86
N GLY A 129 -4.16 -11.65 -3.49
CA GLY A 129 -3.14 -12.34 -2.72
C GLY A 129 -1.78 -11.67 -2.62
N HIS A 130 -1.48 -10.68 -3.46
CA HIS A 130 -0.17 -10.03 -3.49
C HIS A 130 -0.26 -8.61 -2.92
N PHE A 131 -0.44 -8.50 -1.61
CA PHE A 131 -0.73 -7.24 -0.92
C PHE A 131 0.38 -6.19 -1.06
N ASN A 132 1.64 -6.61 -1.18
CA ASN A 132 2.77 -5.75 -1.48
C ASN A 132 2.63 -5.12 -2.88
N TYR A 133 2.44 -5.93 -3.93
CA TYR A 133 2.26 -5.43 -5.30
C TYR A 133 0.94 -4.68 -5.52
N LEU A 134 -0.07 -4.94 -4.70
CA LEU A 134 -1.28 -4.12 -4.68
C LEU A 134 -0.97 -2.67 -4.27
N SER A 135 0.11 -2.44 -3.49
CA SER A 135 0.46 -1.17 -2.86
C SER A 135 0.98 -0.10 -3.83
N SER A 136 0.28 0.10 -4.94
CA SER A 136 0.60 1.12 -5.96
C SER A 136 -0.11 2.46 -5.75
N GLU A 137 -0.87 2.61 -4.67
CA GLU A 137 -1.68 3.79 -4.37
C GLU A 137 -0.87 5.08 -4.22
N TRP A 138 0.37 5.00 -3.76
CA TRP A 138 1.22 6.17 -3.52
C TRP A 138 1.85 6.76 -4.78
N ILE A 139 1.97 5.96 -5.86
CA ILE A 139 2.61 6.35 -7.12
C ILE A 139 1.99 7.60 -7.73
N PRO A 140 0.65 7.70 -7.94
CA PRO A 140 0.05 8.88 -8.54
C PRO A 140 0.20 10.13 -7.68
N PHE A 141 0.16 10.00 -6.34
CA PHE A 141 0.39 11.12 -5.43
C PHE A 141 1.82 11.63 -5.51
N TYR A 142 2.80 10.73 -5.56
CA TYR A 142 4.20 11.10 -5.75
C TYR A 142 4.41 11.87 -7.04
N ILE A 143 3.92 11.34 -8.17
CA ILE A 143 4.06 11.98 -9.47
C ILE A 143 3.39 13.35 -9.48
N LEU A 144 2.19 13.46 -8.92
CA LEU A 144 1.50 14.75 -8.80
C LEU A 144 2.34 15.78 -8.02
N CYS A 145 2.89 15.37 -6.87
CA CYS A 145 3.73 16.25 -6.06
C CYS A 145 5.02 16.66 -6.80
N LEU A 146 5.64 15.72 -7.52
CA LEU A 146 6.84 15.98 -8.33
C LEU A 146 6.56 16.99 -9.44
N LEU A 147 5.48 16.81 -10.22
CA LEU A 147 5.08 17.73 -11.28
C LEU A 147 4.83 19.13 -10.73
N ARG A 148 4.04 19.23 -9.65
CA ARG A 148 3.77 20.52 -9.01
C ARG A 148 5.02 21.16 -8.38
N LEU A 149 5.96 20.35 -7.91
CA LEU A 149 7.23 20.87 -7.44
C LEU A 149 8.03 21.55 -8.56
N VAL A 150 8.06 20.92 -9.73
CA VAL A 150 8.73 21.49 -10.92
C VAL A 150 8.01 22.76 -11.40
N ASP A 151 6.68 22.73 -11.45
CA ASP A 151 5.88 23.85 -11.97
C ASP A 151 5.85 25.05 -11.01
N GLU A 152 5.70 24.81 -9.72
CA GLU A 152 5.44 25.85 -8.72
C GLU A 152 6.67 26.20 -7.84
N GLY A 153 7.68 25.33 -7.76
CA GLY A 153 8.88 25.50 -6.93
C GLY A 153 8.61 25.54 -5.42
N LYS A 154 7.42 25.16 -4.94
CA LYS A 154 7.04 25.26 -3.53
C LYS A 154 7.56 24.11 -2.70
N ARG A 155 8.14 24.41 -1.52
CA ARG A 155 8.66 23.41 -0.58
C ARG A 155 7.62 22.39 -0.10
N CYS A 156 6.34 22.75 -0.02
CA CYS A 156 5.28 21.81 0.36
C CYS A 156 5.16 20.63 -0.62
N TRP A 157 5.37 20.87 -1.91
CA TRP A 157 5.37 19.81 -2.91
C TRP A 157 6.60 18.90 -2.81
N ALA A 158 7.75 19.46 -2.45
CA ALA A 158 8.94 18.65 -2.16
C ALA A 158 8.71 17.73 -0.95
N LEU A 159 8.13 18.26 0.12
CA LEU A 159 7.78 17.47 1.31
C LEU A 159 6.73 16.40 0.97
N GLY A 160 5.71 16.73 0.16
CA GLY A 160 4.73 15.77 -0.30
C GLY A 160 5.35 14.66 -1.14
N ALA A 161 6.20 15.00 -2.10
CA ALA A 161 6.92 14.03 -2.92
C ALA A 161 7.80 13.11 -2.04
N ALA A 162 8.56 13.66 -1.11
CA ALA A 162 9.38 12.89 -0.18
C ALA A 162 8.51 11.94 0.68
N ALA A 163 7.39 12.42 1.21
CA ALA A 163 6.48 11.62 2.02
C ALA A 163 5.88 10.44 1.23
N PHE A 164 5.41 10.66 0.00
CA PHE A 164 4.86 9.59 -0.84
C PHE A 164 5.93 8.65 -1.39
N LEU A 165 7.16 9.12 -1.61
CA LEU A 165 8.28 8.26 -1.96
C LEU A 165 8.65 7.32 -0.80
N LEU A 166 8.70 7.85 0.42
CA LEU A 166 8.89 7.03 1.63
C LEU A 166 7.74 6.05 1.84
N ALA A 167 6.48 6.49 1.66
CA ALA A 167 5.33 5.62 1.75
C ALA A 167 5.42 4.46 0.73
N THR A 168 5.87 4.74 -0.49
CA THR A 168 6.14 3.72 -1.51
C THR A 168 7.26 2.77 -1.08
N ALA A 169 8.38 3.30 -0.58
CA ALA A 169 9.52 2.50 -0.13
C ALA A 169 9.16 1.50 0.98
N TYR A 170 8.32 1.93 1.93
CA TYR A 170 7.85 1.08 3.04
C TYR A 170 6.65 0.20 2.68
N SER A 171 6.09 0.35 1.48
CA SER A 171 5.03 -0.52 0.96
C SER A 171 5.57 -1.57 0.00
N GLU A 172 6.36 -1.15 -1.02
CA GLU A 172 6.93 -2.05 -2.03
C GLU A 172 8.16 -1.40 -2.68
N TYR A 173 9.33 -1.97 -2.45
CA TYR A 173 10.60 -1.40 -2.89
C TYR A 173 10.83 -1.45 -4.40
N TYR A 174 10.18 -2.35 -5.16
CA TYR A 174 10.24 -2.32 -6.63
C TYR A 174 9.66 -1.04 -7.19
N TYR A 175 8.56 -0.56 -6.62
CA TYR A 175 7.96 0.71 -7.03
C TYR A 175 8.85 1.91 -6.68
N LEU A 176 9.60 1.83 -5.57
CA LEU A 176 10.60 2.84 -5.25
C LEU A 176 11.65 2.95 -6.36
N ILE A 177 12.20 1.80 -6.83
CA ILE A 177 13.18 1.78 -7.91
C ILE A 177 12.60 2.42 -9.17
N TYR A 178 11.37 2.07 -9.55
CA TYR A 178 10.71 2.66 -10.72
C TYR A 178 10.49 4.16 -10.58
N LEU A 179 10.12 4.65 -9.40
CA LEU A 179 9.92 6.08 -9.16
C LEU A 179 11.25 6.85 -9.17
N VAL A 180 12.32 6.28 -8.64
CA VAL A 180 13.67 6.88 -8.69
C VAL A 180 14.15 6.98 -10.15
N LEU A 181 14.02 5.91 -10.92
CA LEU A 181 14.35 5.92 -12.36
C LEU A 181 13.50 6.92 -13.14
N PHE A 182 12.18 6.94 -12.89
CA PHE A 182 11.28 7.92 -13.50
C PHE A 182 11.71 9.35 -13.18
N THR A 183 12.06 9.63 -11.94
CA THR A 183 12.49 10.96 -11.50
C THR A 183 13.78 11.37 -12.17
N GLY A 184 14.77 10.46 -12.24
CA GLY A 184 16.02 10.71 -12.94
C GLY A 184 15.84 11.01 -14.42
N LEU A 185 14.95 10.28 -15.10
CA LEU A 185 14.62 10.51 -16.51
C LEU A 185 13.78 11.78 -16.75
N TYR A 186 12.97 12.18 -15.77
CA TYR A 186 12.10 13.36 -15.89
C TYR A 186 12.85 14.67 -15.62
N LEU A 187 13.82 14.66 -14.71
CA LEU A 187 14.58 15.86 -14.29
C LEU A 187 15.95 16.01 -15.01
N GLY A 188 16.46 14.95 -15.65
CA GLY A 188 17.74 14.96 -16.41
C GLY A 188 17.53 15.27 -17.85
#